data_6ca2870f4efb6a621035be56fe7c9621
#
_entry.id   6ca2870f4efb6a621035be56fe7c9621
#
_cell.length_a   1.000
_cell.length_b   1.000
_cell.length_c   1.000
_cell.angle_alpha   90.00
_cell.angle_beta   90.00
_cell.angle_gamma   90.00
#
_symmetry.space_group_name_H-M   'P 1'
#
loop_
_entity.id
_entity.type
_entity.pdbx_description
1 polymer ?
#
loop_
_entity_poly.entity_id
_entity_poly.type
_entity_poly.pdbx_seq_one_letter_code
_entity_poly.pdbx_strand_id
1 'polypeptide(L)'
;MKKYNFTALLLIFTCVSCQPKSPLFSGENAFQHLIKQCSFGPRNPGSEGHKNTLNYYLKTFNGLADTVFTQSFEDEMPRTRAKVEMNNVIAQFNRDSDKQIMISAHWDTRPWADTGSIMKKEMPILGANDGASGVAVIIELAYIFKQNPPPIGVSLVLFDAEDYGVPGDSWTYCKGSQYFARNLPISYPEYGINIDMICLLYTSPSPRD
;
A
#
# COMPACT_ATOMS: atom_id res chain seq x y z
N MET A 1 71.01 40.26 10.70
CA MET A 1 70.25 39.33 9.92
C MET A 1 69.19 38.76 10.86
N LYS A 2 67.87 39.16 10.75
CA LYS A 2 66.76 38.66 11.55
C LYS A 2 66.17 37.49 10.78
N LYS A 3 66.15 36.28 11.39
CA LYS A 3 65.50 35.08 10.84
C LYS A 3 64.02 35.13 11.26
N TYR A 4 63.11 35.17 10.29
CA TYR A 4 61.65 35.03 10.53
C TYR A 4 61.35 33.55 10.40
N ASN A 5 60.89 32.91 11.51
CA ASN A 5 60.33 31.59 11.50
C ASN A 5 58.88 31.69 11.04
N PHE A 6 58.57 31.13 9.88
CA PHE A 6 57.19 31.02 9.35
C PHE A 6 56.60 29.69 9.83
N THR A 7 55.81 29.71 10.87
CA THR A 7 55.06 28.54 11.32
C THR A 7 53.77 28.47 10.52
N ALA A 8 53.72 27.56 9.54
CA ALA A 8 52.49 27.32 8.78
C ALA A 8 51.49 26.52 9.66
N LEU A 9 50.39 27.16 10.03
CA LEU A 9 49.27 26.51 10.74
C LEU A 9 48.41 25.77 9.72
N LEU A 10 48.51 24.44 9.70
CA LEU A 10 47.73 23.58 8.84
C LEU A 10 46.34 23.37 9.49
N LEU A 11 45.31 24.09 9.03
CA LEU A 11 43.91 23.88 9.41
C LEU A 11 43.39 22.65 8.70
N ILE A 12 43.30 21.52 9.40
CA ILE A 12 42.60 20.31 8.92
C ILE A 12 41.12 20.54 9.08
N PHE A 13 40.42 20.86 8.00
CA PHE A 13 38.94 20.81 7.92
C PHE A 13 38.50 19.36 7.87
N THR A 14 38.13 18.77 8.98
CA THR A 14 37.40 17.51 9.00
C THR A 14 35.95 17.78 8.55
N CYS A 15 35.67 17.56 7.27
CA CYS A 15 34.32 17.47 6.77
C CYS A 15 33.68 16.23 7.40
N VAL A 16 32.95 16.39 8.50
CA VAL A 16 32.04 15.36 8.97
C VAL A 16 30.93 15.26 7.92
N SER A 17 31.08 14.35 7.00
CA SER A 17 30.01 13.97 6.07
C SER A 17 28.88 13.33 6.89
N CYS A 18 27.92 14.16 7.29
CA CYS A 18 26.66 13.66 7.84
C CYS A 18 25.87 13.06 6.67
N GLN A 19 26.15 11.81 6.33
CA GLN A 19 25.30 11.08 5.38
C GLN A 19 23.94 10.91 6.06
N PRO A 20 22.84 11.33 5.44
CA PRO A 20 21.51 11.07 5.97
C PRO A 20 21.35 9.56 6.11
N LYS A 21 21.11 9.11 7.33
CA LYS A 21 20.85 7.70 7.60
C LYS A 21 19.55 7.33 6.90
N SER A 22 19.62 6.41 5.93
CA SER A 22 18.40 5.91 5.27
C SER A 22 17.39 5.47 6.35
N PRO A 23 16.11 5.84 6.23
CA PRO A 23 15.09 5.37 7.16
C PRO A 23 15.04 3.84 7.12
N LEU A 24 14.95 3.22 8.30
CA LEU A 24 14.87 1.76 8.41
C LEU A 24 13.41 1.34 8.35
N PHE A 25 13.10 0.42 7.42
CA PHE A 25 11.82 -0.26 7.39
C PHE A 25 11.72 -1.22 8.59
N SER A 26 10.63 -1.14 9.35
CA SER A 26 10.37 -2.06 10.45
C SER A 26 9.37 -3.15 10.04
N GLY A 27 9.89 -4.36 9.81
CA GLY A 27 9.04 -5.52 9.55
C GLY A 27 8.10 -5.83 10.71
N GLU A 28 8.54 -5.58 11.96
CA GLU A 28 7.70 -5.77 13.14
C GLU A 28 6.49 -4.82 13.16
N ASN A 29 6.71 -3.53 12.89
CA ASN A 29 5.61 -2.58 12.81
C ASN A 29 4.65 -2.94 11.69
N ALA A 30 5.16 -3.28 10.50
CA ALA A 30 4.34 -3.74 9.39
C ALA A 30 3.51 -4.97 9.79
N PHE A 31 4.09 -5.93 10.51
CA PHE A 31 3.38 -7.10 10.98
C PHE A 31 2.26 -6.76 11.97
N GLN A 32 2.46 -5.78 12.87
CA GLN A 32 1.40 -5.29 13.75
C GLN A 32 0.23 -4.66 12.95
N HIS A 33 0.50 -3.96 11.86
CA HIS A 33 -0.53 -3.47 10.95
C HIS A 33 -1.29 -4.61 10.25
N LEU A 34 -0.61 -5.69 9.89
CA LEU A 34 -1.25 -6.89 9.35
C LEU A 34 -2.20 -7.53 10.38
N ILE A 35 -1.72 -7.76 11.63
CA ILE A 35 -2.54 -8.29 12.72
C ILE A 35 -3.77 -7.41 12.94
N LYS A 36 -3.59 -6.09 12.94
CA LYS A 36 -4.69 -5.14 13.13
C LYS A 36 -5.76 -5.28 12.06
N GLN A 37 -5.38 -5.38 10.78
CA GLN A 37 -6.31 -5.61 9.68
C GLN A 37 -7.08 -6.92 9.86
N CYS A 38 -6.39 -8.01 10.18
CA CYS A 38 -7.00 -9.31 10.43
C CYS A 38 -7.97 -9.30 11.62
N SER A 39 -7.73 -8.45 12.63
CA SER A 39 -8.60 -8.34 13.81
C SER A 39 -10.00 -7.82 13.51
N PHE A 40 -10.22 -7.18 12.36
CA PHE A 40 -11.55 -6.74 11.90
C PHE A 40 -12.34 -7.87 11.23
N GLY A 41 -11.72 -9.01 10.99
CA GLY A 41 -12.31 -10.13 10.24
C GLY A 41 -12.09 -10.03 8.73
N PRO A 42 -12.79 -10.87 7.96
CA PRO A 42 -12.77 -10.81 6.50
C PRO A 42 -13.19 -9.45 5.96
N ARG A 43 -12.46 -8.97 4.96
CA ARG A 43 -12.63 -7.63 4.36
C ARG A 43 -13.30 -7.69 3.00
N ASN A 44 -14.11 -8.73 2.76
CA ASN A 44 -14.87 -8.85 1.52
C ASN A 44 -15.85 -7.66 1.40
N PRO A 45 -15.97 -7.06 0.21
CA PRO A 45 -16.80 -5.89 -0.01
C PRO A 45 -18.21 -6.02 0.56
N GLY A 46 -18.66 -4.97 1.26
CA GLY A 46 -19.96 -4.93 1.93
C GLY A 46 -20.01 -5.54 3.33
N SER A 47 -18.95 -6.20 3.81
CA SER A 47 -18.90 -6.77 5.16
C SER A 47 -18.61 -5.72 6.24
N GLU A 48 -18.88 -6.06 7.50
CA GLU A 48 -18.50 -5.20 8.64
C GLU A 48 -16.97 -5.08 8.78
N GLY A 49 -16.23 -6.18 8.49
CA GLY A 49 -14.76 -6.16 8.45
C GLY A 49 -14.24 -5.18 7.41
N HIS A 50 -14.85 -5.14 6.22
CA HIS A 50 -14.53 -4.19 5.15
C HIS A 50 -14.71 -2.74 5.62
N LYS A 51 -15.86 -2.40 6.18
CA LYS A 51 -16.16 -1.06 6.69
C LYS A 51 -15.21 -0.61 7.81
N ASN A 52 -14.96 -1.50 8.78
CA ASN A 52 -14.06 -1.19 9.91
C ASN A 52 -12.62 -1.00 9.44
N THR A 53 -12.19 -1.78 8.45
CA THR A 53 -10.86 -1.67 7.87
C THR A 53 -10.69 -0.38 7.07
N LEU A 54 -11.68 0.01 6.25
CA LEU A 54 -11.69 1.30 5.56
C LEU A 54 -11.49 2.47 6.54
N ASN A 55 -12.25 2.48 7.64
CA ASN A 55 -12.13 3.51 8.67
C ASN A 55 -10.73 3.53 9.31
N TYR A 56 -10.15 2.36 9.52
CA TYR A 56 -8.79 2.24 10.04
C TYR A 56 -7.76 2.84 9.09
N TYR A 57 -7.84 2.56 7.78
CA TYR A 57 -6.92 3.13 6.79
C TYR A 57 -7.04 4.64 6.72
N LEU A 58 -8.27 5.17 6.61
CA LEU A 58 -8.49 6.61 6.56
C LEU A 58 -7.93 7.31 7.80
N LYS A 59 -8.19 6.77 8.99
CA LYS A 59 -7.64 7.32 10.24
C LYS A 59 -6.11 7.27 10.26
N THR A 60 -5.50 6.18 9.81
CA THR A 60 -4.05 5.99 9.81
C THR A 60 -3.39 6.96 8.83
N PHE A 61 -3.83 6.99 7.58
CA PHE A 61 -3.22 7.83 6.56
C PHE A 61 -3.45 9.32 6.78
N ASN A 62 -4.61 9.75 7.30
CA ASN A 62 -4.87 11.16 7.66
C ASN A 62 -3.87 11.72 8.68
N GLY A 63 -3.27 10.87 9.52
CA GLY A 63 -2.20 11.26 10.44
C GLY A 63 -0.81 11.36 9.79
N LEU A 64 -0.64 10.82 8.58
CA LEU A 64 0.67 10.60 7.96
C LEU A 64 0.86 11.37 6.65
N ALA A 65 -0.09 11.27 5.73
CA ALA A 65 0.03 11.81 4.38
C ALA A 65 -0.42 13.28 4.28
N ASP A 66 -0.01 13.95 3.20
CA ASP A 66 -0.39 15.34 2.93
C ASP A 66 -1.85 15.44 2.47
N THR A 67 -2.32 14.45 1.73
CA THR A 67 -3.70 14.36 1.25
C THR A 67 -4.17 12.91 1.33
N VAL A 68 -5.40 12.69 1.82
CA VAL A 68 -6.04 11.38 1.88
C VAL A 68 -7.48 11.52 1.40
N PHE A 69 -7.89 10.63 0.52
CA PHE A 69 -9.27 10.58 0.03
C PHE A 69 -9.64 9.16 -0.44
N THR A 70 -10.95 8.93 -0.60
CA THR A 70 -11.49 7.72 -1.20
C THR A 70 -11.94 7.99 -2.62
N GLN A 71 -11.77 7.01 -3.48
CA GLN A 71 -12.44 6.94 -4.78
C GLN A 71 -13.51 5.85 -4.69
N SER A 72 -14.73 6.27 -4.40
CA SER A 72 -15.88 5.36 -4.24
C SER A 72 -16.53 5.03 -5.57
N PHE A 73 -16.98 3.81 -5.72
CA PHE A 73 -17.74 3.32 -6.87
C PHE A 73 -18.68 2.18 -6.45
N GLU A 74 -19.68 1.90 -7.24
CA GLU A 74 -20.59 0.76 -7.04
C GLU A 74 -20.34 -0.29 -8.14
N ASP A 75 -20.39 -1.56 -7.75
CA ASP A 75 -20.44 -2.68 -8.71
C ASP A 75 -21.37 -3.78 -8.16
N GLU A 76 -21.78 -4.69 -9.04
CA GLU A 76 -22.60 -5.85 -8.67
C GLU A 76 -21.73 -7.02 -8.23
N MET A 77 -22.12 -7.64 -7.10
CA MET A 77 -21.57 -8.92 -6.67
C MET A 77 -21.82 -10.01 -7.72
N PRO A 78 -20.78 -10.67 -8.27
CA PRO A 78 -20.99 -11.62 -9.39
C PRO A 78 -21.96 -12.75 -9.08
N ARG A 79 -22.01 -13.24 -7.83
CA ARG A 79 -22.88 -14.35 -7.43
C ARG A 79 -24.25 -13.89 -6.94
N THR A 80 -24.31 -12.83 -6.15
CA THR A 80 -25.54 -12.40 -5.46
C THR A 80 -26.29 -11.31 -6.22
N ARG A 81 -25.65 -10.66 -7.18
CA ARG A 81 -26.15 -9.50 -7.92
C ARG A 81 -26.50 -8.29 -7.03
N ALA A 82 -26.11 -8.35 -5.78
CA ALA A 82 -26.23 -7.23 -4.88
C ALA A 82 -25.29 -6.11 -5.30
N LYS A 83 -25.76 -4.87 -5.31
CA LYS A 83 -24.93 -3.69 -5.48
C LYS A 83 -24.18 -3.43 -4.20
N VAL A 84 -22.90 -3.22 -4.28
CA VAL A 84 -22.02 -2.93 -3.15
C VAL A 84 -21.15 -1.73 -3.48
N GLU A 85 -21.03 -0.82 -2.51
CA GLU A 85 -20.09 0.27 -2.57
C GLU A 85 -18.69 -0.23 -2.25
N MET A 86 -17.74 0.15 -3.09
CA MET A 86 -16.34 -0.19 -3.02
C MET A 86 -15.50 1.09 -2.96
N ASN A 87 -14.36 1.04 -2.31
CA ASN A 87 -13.59 2.23 -1.98
C ASN A 87 -12.08 2.01 -2.19
N ASN A 88 -11.52 2.56 -3.25
CA ASN A 88 -10.09 2.74 -3.32
C ASN A 88 -9.67 3.82 -2.32
N VAL A 89 -8.59 3.59 -1.57
CA VAL A 89 -8.01 4.58 -0.65
C VAL A 89 -6.74 5.13 -1.24
N ILE A 90 -6.63 6.45 -1.30
CA ILE A 90 -5.48 7.15 -1.87
C ILE A 90 -4.86 8.04 -0.79
N ALA A 91 -3.54 7.89 -0.57
CA ALA A 91 -2.76 8.74 0.32
C ALA A 91 -1.56 9.29 -0.45
N GLN A 92 -1.41 10.61 -0.49
CA GLN A 92 -0.39 11.28 -1.30
C GLN A 92 0.63 12.01 -0.44
N PHE A 93 1.89 11.91 -0.84
CA PHE A 93 3.03 12.62 -0.30
C PHE A 93 3.69 13.45 -1.41
N ASN A 94 4.01 14.72 -1.13
CA ASN A 94 4.64 15.63 -2.07
C ASN A 94 3.94 15.66 -3.44
N ARG A 95 2.60 15.75 -3.41
CA ARG A 95 1.73 15.58 -4.59
C ARG A 95 1.96 16.62 -5.69
N ASP A 96 2.53 17.77 -5.35
CA ASP A 96 2.76 18.88 -6.29
C ASP A 96 4.12 18.76 -7.01
N SER A 97 4.88 17.70 -6.76
CA SER A 97 6.12 17.39 -7.49
C SER A 97 5.83 17.06 -8.96
N ASP A 98 6.69 17.51 -9.87
CA ASP A 98 6.60 17.18 -11.30
C ASP A 98 6.79 15.68 -11.59
N LYS A 99 7.54 14.99 -10.72
CA LYS A 99 7.77 13.55 -10.81
C LYS A 99 6.87 12.81 -9.84
N GLN A 100 6.09 11.89 -10.35
CA GLN A 100 5.13 11.10 -9.57
C GLN A 100 5.38 9.61 -9.74
N ILE A 101 5.27 8.86 -8.64
CA ILE A 101 5.24 7.40 -8.65
C ILE A 101 4.02 6.90 -7.87
N MET A 102 3.63 5.66 -8.13
CA MET A 102 2.55 4.98 -7.41
C MET A 102 3.06 3.70 -6.76
N ILE A 103 2.65 3.47 -5.52
CA ILE A 103 2.84 2.19 -4.83
C ILE A 103 1.45 1.70 -4.42
N SER A 104 1.10 0.48 -4.77
CA SER A 104 -0.24 -0.03 -4.56
C SER A 104 -0.26 -1.44 -3.97
N ALA A 105 -1.38 -1.78 -3.34
CA ALA A 105 -1.77 -3.12 -2.94
C ALA A 105 -3.29 -3.21 -2.98
N HIS A 106 -3.86 -4.42 -3.07
CA HIS A 106 -5.28 -4.58 -2.78
C HIS A 106 -5.51 -4.77 -1.28
N TRP A 107 -6.72 -4.45 -0.81
CA TRP A 107 -7.02 -4.50 0.61
C TRP A 107 -8.25 -5.34 0.97
N ASP A 108 -9.09 -5.65 -0.01
CA ASP A 108 -10.23 -6.53 0.15
C ASP A 108 -9.81 -7.99 0.34
N THR A 109 -10.76 -8.84 0.59
CA THR A 109 -10.57 -10.29 0.66
C THR A 109 -11.68 -11.01 -0.09
N ARG A 110 -11.35 -12.22 -0.53
CA ARG A 110 -12.28 -13.08 -1.23
C ARG A 110 -13.49 -13.42 -0.35
N PRO A 111 -14.72 -13.26 -0.87
CA PRO A 111 -15.95 -13.54 -0.11
C PRO A 111 -16.21 -15.04 0.11
N TRP A 112 -15.44 -15.93 -0.52
CA TRP A 112 -15.53 -17.39 -0.39
C TRP A 112 -14.17 -18.04 -0.68
N ALA A 113 -13.88 -19.17 -0.03
CA ALA A 113 -12.64 -19.90 -0.25
C ALA A 113 -12.70 -20.76 -1.53
N ASP A 114 -11.60 -20.85 -2.28
CA ASP A 114 -11.51 -21.67 -3.50
C ASP A 114 -11.44 -23.18 -3.19
N THR A 115 -10.81 -23.52 -2.06
CA THR A 115 -10.54 -24.90 -1.65
C THR A 115 -11.08 -25.18 -0.26
N GLY A 116 -11.26 -26.45 0.06
CA GLY A 116 -11.74 -26.90 1.36
C GLY A 116 -13.02 -27.74 1.28
N SER A 117 -13.63 -28.03 2.43
CA SER A 117 -14.96 -28.67 2.46
C SER A 117 -16.02 -27.72 1.90
N ILE A 118 -17.16 -28.26 1.46
CA ILE A 118 -18.27 -27.47 0.91
C ILE A 118 -18.64 -26.32 1.86
N MET A 119 -18.71 -26.58 3.17
CA MET A 119 -19.02 -25.54 4.17
C MET A 119 -17.94 -24.46 4.26
N LYS A 120 -16.66 -24.81 4.12
CA LYS A 120 -15.55 -23.83 4.14
C LYS A 120 -15.48 -22.99 2.86
N LYS A 121 -15.89 -23.57 1.73
CA LYS A 121 -15.94 -22.84 0.45
C LYS A 121 -16.98 -21.73 0.41
N GLU A 122 -17.97 -21.76 1.29
CA GLU A 122 -18.99 -20.70 1.40
C GLU A 122 -18.60 -19.60 2.40
N MET A 123 -17.43 -19.70 3.05
CA MET A 123 -17.00 -18.72 4.06
C MET A 123 -15.99 -17.76 3.48
N PRO A 124 -16.08 -16.46 3.83
CA PRO A 124 -15.07 -15.48 3.51
C PRO A 124 -13.71 -15.86 4.10
N ILE A 125 -12.63 -15.53 3.39
CA ILE A 125 -11.27 -15.73 3.87
C ILE A 125 -10.77 -14.55 4.69
N LEU A 126 -9.84 -14.79 5.62
CA LEU A 126 -9.26 -13.71 6.44
C LEU A 126 -8.27 -12.85 5.64
N GLY A 127 -7.60 -13.40 4.62
CA GLY A 127 -6.70 -12.68 3.73
C GLY A 127 -5.51 -12.03 4.45
N ALA A 128 -4.78 -12.79 5.30
CA ALA A 128 -3.63 -12.25 6.02
C ALA A 128 -2.44 -11.99 5.08
N ASN A 129 -2.13 -12.96 4.19
CA ASN A 129 -1.12 -12.77 3.16
C ASN A 129 -1.72 -12.04 1.95
N ASP A 130 -2.90 -12.46 1.55
CA ASP A 130 -3.64 -12.00 0.39
C ASP A 130 -4.58 -10.85 0.79
N GLY A 131 -4.14 -9.72 0.53
CA GLY A 131 -4.28 -8.32 0.63
C GLY A 131 -3.63 -7.68 1.86
N ALA A 132 -3.77 -8.22 3.10
CA ALA A 132 -3.31 -7.50 4.29
C ALA A 132 -1.78 -7.33 4.36
N SER A 133 -1.00 -8.25 3.80
CA SER A 133 0.46 -8.19 3.86
C SER A 133 1.01 -7.03 3.02
N GLY A 134 0.53 -6.85 1.80
CA GLY A 134 0.92 -5.74 0.94
C GLY A 134 0.55 -4.38 1.54
N VAL A 135 -0.68 -4.27 2.08
CA VAL A 135 -1.14 -3.05 2.75
C VAL A 135 -0.32 -2.74 4.00
N ALA A 136 0.09 -3.75 4.76
CA ALA A 136 0.94 -3.56 5.95
C ALA A 136 2.29 -2.91 5.59
N VAL A 137 2.89 -3.32 4.47
CA VAL A 137 4.10 -2.67 3.93
C VAL A 137 3.82 -1.21 3.56
N ILE A 138 2.71 -0.94 2.88
CA ILE A 138 2.33 0.41 2.46
C ILE A 138 2.12 1.33 3.66
N ILE A 139 1.50 0.85 4.73
CA ILE A 139 1.32 1.63 5.96
C ILE A 139 2.69 1.97 6.59
N GLU A 140 3.60 1.01 6.70
CA GLU A 140 4.94 1.28 7.23
C GLU A 140 5.72 2.27 6.37
N LEU A 141 5.60 2.19 5.03
CA LEU A 141 6.15 3.19 4.12
C LEU A 141 5.58 4.58 4.39
N ALA A 142 4.29 4.70 4.67
CA ALA A 142 3.67 5.98 5.02
C ALA A 142 4.27 6.59 6.29
N TYR A 143 4.58 5.79 7.31
CA TYR A 143 5.29 6.26 8.51
C TYR A 143 6.71 6.75 8.18
N ILE A 144 7.41 6.03 7.31
CA ILE A 144 8.74 6.44 6.83
C ILE A 144 8.67 7.76 6.07
N PHE A 145 7.72 7.91 5.15
CA PHE A 145 7.54 9.13 4.35
C PHE A 145 7.12 10.34 5.21
N LYS A 146 6.35 10.11 6.28
CA LYS A 146 6.03 11.17 7.25
C LYS A 146 7.26 11.72 7.95
N GLN A 147 8.20 10.84 8.32
CA GLN A 147 9.43 11.20 9.01
C GLN A 147 10.52 11.71 8.04
N ASN A 148 10.52 11.19 6.82
CA ASN A 148 11.48 11.48 5.76
C ASN A 148 10.72 11.75 4.45
N PRO A 149 10.22 12.97 4.26
CA PRO A 149 9.43 13.30 3.08
C PRO A 149 10.16 12.97 1.77
N PRO A 150 9.52 12.25 0.85
CA PRO A 150 10.17 11.87 -0.41
C PRO A 150 10.41 13.11 -1.28
N PRO A 151 11.54 13.15 -2.03
CA PRO A 151 11.87 14.28 -2.92
C PRO A 151 10.99 14.32 -4.19
N ILE A 152 10.22 13.27 -4.44
CA ILE A 152 9.27 13.12 -5.54
C ILE A 152 7.87 12.89 -5.00
N GLY A 153 6.85 13.07 -5.80
CA GLY A 153 5.49 12.72 -5.44
C GLY A 153 5.29 11.22 -5.34
N VAL A 154 4.64 10.77 -4.27
CA VAL A 154 4.30 9.36 -4.06
C VAL A 154 2.82 9.25 -3.75
N SER A 155 2.11 8.49 -4.57
CA SER A 155 0.73 8.09 -4.31
C SER A 155 0.70 6.64 -3.80
N LEU A 156 0.28 6.44 -2.56
CA LEU A 156 -0.02 5.14 -1.99
C LEU A 156 -1.49 4.84 -2.28
N VAL A 157 -1.75 3.73 -2.98
CA VAL A 157 -3.11 3.39 -3.43
C VAL A 157 -3.48 2.00 -2.94
N LEU A 158 -4.57 1.90 -2.17
CA LEU A 158 -5.15 0.64 -1.76
C LEU A 158 -6.36 0.37 -2.65
N PHE A 159 -6.28 -0.67 -3.48
CA PHE A 159 -7.37 -1.08 -4.38
C PHE A 159 -8.37 -1.96 -3.67
N ASP A 160 -9.65 -1.67 -3.86
CA ASP A 160 -10.77 -2.50 -3.40
C ASP A 160 -11.20 -3.49 -4.46
N ALA A 161 -11.87 -4.56 -4.05
CA ALA A 161 -12.50 -5.54 -4.93
C ALA A 161 -11.54 -6.13 -6.00
N GLU A 162 -10.31 -6.40 -5.60
CA GLU A 162 -9.37 -7.14 -6.44
C GLU A 162 -9.78 -8.61 -6.50
N ASP A 163 -10.00 -9.22 -5.33
CA ASP A 163 -10.17 -10.67 -5.16
C ASP A 163 -11.65 -11.10 -5.09
N TYR A 164 -12.49 -10.33 -5.73
CA TYR A 164 -13.93 -10.42 -5.68
C TYR A 164 -14.55 -11.27 -6.81
N GLY A 165 -13.70 -11.67 -7.73
CA GLY A 165 -14.09 -12.26 -9.00
C GLY A 165 -14.60 -13.68 -8.95
N VAL A 166 -15.00 -14.22 -10.10
CA VAL A 166 -15.45 -15.59 -10.31
C VAL A 166 -14.41 -16.32 -11.14
N PRO A 167 -13.94 -17.51 -10.72
CA PRO A 167 -13.02 -18.30 -11.51
C PRO A 167 -13.52 -18.53 -12.95
N GLY A 168 -12.64 -18.27 -13.92
CA GLY A 168 -12.96 -18.37 -15.34
C GLY A 168 -13.46 -17.08 -16.00
N ASP A 169 -13.74 -16.04 -15.21
CA ASP A 169 -14.08 -14.71 -15.74
C ASP A 169 -13.15 -13.64 -15.13
N SER A 170 -12.04 -13.36 -15.82
CA SER A 170 -11.03 -12.40 -15.36
C SER A 170 -11.55 -10.97 -15.25
N TRP A 171 -12.61 -10.60 -15.95
CA TRP A 171 -13.21 -9.25 -15.91
C TRP A 171 -13.94 -8.97 -14.59
N THR A 172 -14.22 -10.01 -13.81
CA THR A 172 -14.87 -9.87 -12.50
C THR A 172 -13.88 -9.57 -11.38
N TYR A 173 -12.57 -9.66 -11.63
CA TYR A 173 -11.48 -9.33 -10.69
C TYR A 173 -10.98 -7.90 -10.87
N CYS A 174 -10.18 -7.41 -9.94
CA CYS A 174 -9.46 -6.14 -10.01
C CYS A 174 -10.37 -4.93 -10.27
N LYS A 175 -11.59 -4.92 -9.73
CA LYS A 175 -12.59 -3.87 -10.01
C LYS A 175 -12.12 -2.49 -9.61
N GLY A 176 -11.48 -2.36 -8.44
CA GLY A 176 -10.95 -1.08 -7.96
C GLY A 176 -9.87 -0.51 -8.86
N SER A 177 -8.90 -1.33 -9.26
CA SER A 177 -7.84 -0.86 -10.16
C SER A 177 -8.35 -0.59 -11.58
N GLN A 178 -9.34 -1.35 -12.07
CA GLN A 178 -10.02 -1.06 -13.33
C GLN A 178 -10.74 0.30 -13.30
N TYR A 179 -11.48 0.57 -12.20
CA TYR A 179 -12.17 1.84 -12.03
C TYR A 179 -11.18 3.00 -11.91
N PHE A 180 -10.11 2.82 -11.13
CA PHE A 180 -9.04 3.79 -10.95
C PHE A 180 -8.37 4.17 -12.28
N ALA A 181 -8.04 3.18 -13.12
CA ALA A 181 -7.39 3.42 -14.40
C ALA A 181 -8.29 4.19 -15.40
N ARG A 182 -9.61 3.96 -15.34
CA ARG A 182 -10.58 4.68 -16.21
C ARG A 182 -10.89 6.08 -15.72
N ASN A 183 -10.75 6.33 -14.42
CA ASN A 183 -11.11 7.56 -13.73
C ASN A 183 -9.94 8.06 -12.86
N LEU A 184 -8.75 8.17 -13.43
CA LEU A 184 -7.51 8.44 -12.71
C LEU A 184 -7.63 9.70 -11.82
N PRO A 185 -7.61 9.56 -10.49
CA PRO A 185 -7.84 10.68 -9.57
C PRO A 185 -6.55 11.38 -9.12
N ILE A 186 -5.40 10.94 -9.62
CA ILE A 186 -4.06 11.44 -9.29
C ILE A 186 -3.34 11.90 -10.55
N SER A 187 -2.24 12.64 -10.40
CA SER A 187 -1.33 12.92 -11.52
C SER A 187 -0.76 11.62 -12.07
N TYR A 188 -0.59 11.55 -13.40
CA TYR A 188 -0.10 10.35 -14.05
C TYR A 188 1.28 9.95 -13.53
N PRO A 189 1.46 8.75 -12.94
CA PRO A 189 2.74 8.32 -12.39
C PRO A 189 3.68 7.87 -13.50
N GLU A 190 4.98 8.16 -13.36
CA GLU A 190 6.02 7.69 -14.29
C GLU A 190 6.10 6.15 -14.29
N TYR A 191 5.90 5.54 -13.11
CA TYR A 191 5.77 4.09 -12.95
C TYR A 191 4.99 3.75 -11.67
N GLY A 192 4.51 2.52 -11.60
CA GLY A 192 3.82 1.97 -10.44
C GLY A 192 4.46 0.68 -9.97
N ILE A 193 4.41 0.44 -8.66
CA ILE A 193 4.80 -0.81 -8.01
C ILE A 193 3.56 -1.36 -7.32
N ASN A 194 3.14 -2.58 -7.68
CA ASN A 194 2.09 -3.29 -6.95
C ASN A 194 2.72 -4.31 -6.01
N ILE A 195 2.28 -4.32 -4.75
CA ILE A 195 2.76 -5.22 -3.71
C ILE A 195 1.64 -6.20 -3.38
N ASP A 196 1.91 -7.47 -3.58
CA ASP A 196 0.95 -8.53 -3.32
C ASP A 196 1.65 -9.75 -2.72
N MET A 197 0.98 -10.44 -1.78
CA MET A 197 1.34 -11.72 -1.19
C MET A 197 2.81 -11.85 -0.77
N ILE A 198 3.33 -10.89 0.02
CA ILE A 198 4.76 -10.81 0.40
C ILE A 198 5.28 -11.95 1.30
N CYS A 199 4.40 -12.77 1.85
CA CYS A 199 4.77 -13.88 2.75
C CYS A 199 4.97 -15.22 2.02
N LEU A 200 5.24 -15.21 0.72
CA LEU A 200 5.59 -16.41 -0.02
C LEU A 200 7.01 -16.86 0.29
N LEU A 201 7.21 -18.18 0.50
CA LEU A 201 8.53 -18.76 0.76
C LEU A 201 9.43 -18.82 -0.49
N TYR A 202 8.84 -18.68 -1.65
CA TYR A 202 9.54 -18.57 -2.93
C TYR A 202 9.06 -17.32 -3.64
N THR A 203 9.98 -16.63 -4.24
CA THR A 203 9.67 -15.54 -5.14
C THR A 203 9.89 -16.06 -6.55
N SER A 204 8.83 -16.13 -7.35
CA SER A 204 9.04 -16.11 -8.79
C SER A 204 9.52 -14.73 -9.19
N PRO A 205 10.64 -14.58 -9.88
CA PRO A 205 11.10 -13.28 -10.34
C PRO A 205 10.16 -12.67 -11.39
N SER A 206 9.29 -13.46 -11.97
CA SER A 206 8.23 -13.01 -12.86
C SER A 206 7.06 -14.01 -12.87
N PRO A 207 5.82 -13.55 -12.92
CA PRO A 207 4.66 -14.41 -13.14
C PRO A 207 4.66 -15.13 -14.50
N ARG A 208 5.69 -14.94 -15.31
CA ARG A 208 5.83 -15.49 -16.66
C ARG A 208 6.98 -16.48 -16.79
N ASP A 209 7.67 -16.79 -15.71
CA ASP A 209 8.77 -17.75 -15.67
C ASP A 209 8.25 -19.16 -15.42
#